data_e73c077a0ef1e0d2c883989d4782ee21
#
_entry.id   e73c077a0ef1e0d2c883989d4782ee21
#
_cell.length_a   1.000
_cell.length_b   1.000
_cell.length_c   1.000
_cell.angle_alpha   90.00
_cell.angle_beta   90.00
_cell.angle_gamma   90.00
#
_symmetry.space_group_name_H-M   'P 1'
#
loop_
_entity.id
_entity.type
_entity.pdbx_description
1 polymer ?
#
loop_
_entity_poly.entity_id
_entity_poly.type
_entity_poly.pdbx_seq_one_letter_code
_entity_poly.pdbx_strand_id
1 'polypeptide(L)'
;MRYWLLVLNDDEFTEQQAYEVEAVEPAAALPESAEDGDEVALAGAEGVFALGEVDGGAVAYRRRLQEPVKTAGTARADGQDGAEEEAAGWIALLPDAWEDLIRTLPAPERRSDWLVTLSMPIEAVDKAEAVRQFWSYIRSLGPKELPTFVSPYGRELEGTSFLLGVEHEQDPEE
;
A
#
# COMPACT_ATOMS: atom_id res chain seq x y z
N MET A 1 17.00 -12.35 -14.68
CA MET A 1 15.69 -12.05 -14.07
C MET A 1 15.58 -12.91 -12.82
N ARG A 2 15.51 -12.31 -11.68
CA ARG A 2 15.41 -12.94 -10.36
C ARG A 2 14.10 -12.56 -9.73
N TYR A 3 13.74 -13.22 -8.65
CA TYR A 3 12.49 -13.02 -7.93
C TYR A 3 12.79 -12.70 -6.48
N TRP A 4 12.14 -11.70 -5.96
CA TRP A 4 12.34 -11.21 -4.61
C TRP A 4 11.03 -11.09 -3.86
N LEU A 5 11.08 -11.32 -2.57
CA LEU A 5 10.06 -10.87 -1.62
C LEU A 5 10.67 -9.74 -0.80
N LEU A 6 10.07 -8.56 -0.85
CA LEU A 6 10.41 -7.43 0.01
C LEU A 6 9.38 -7.33 1.12
N VAL A 7 9.80 -7.55 2.34
CA VAL A 7 8.97 -7.39 3.53
C VAL A 7 9.22 -5.99 4.08
N LEU A 8 8.20 -5.15 4.07
CA LEU A 8 8.23 -3.81 4.65
C LEU A 8 7.99 -3.87 6.15
N ASN A 9 8.61 -2.95 6.90
CA ASN A 9 8.25 -2.76 8.30
C ASN A 9 6.87 -2.10 8.43
N ASP A 10 6.32 -2.05 9.64
CA ASP A 10 4.97 -1.57 9.90
C ASP A 10 4.76 -0.09 9.50
N ASP A 11 5.76 0.76 9.70
CA ASP A 11 5.70 2.17 9.33
C ASP A 11 5.67 2.35 7.81
N GLU A 12 6.56 1.66 7.09
CA GLU A 12 6.59 1.65 5.62
C GLU A 12 5.30 1.09 5.04
N PHE A 13 4.81 -0.04 5.57
CA PHE A 13 3.56 -0.64 5.11
C PHE A 13 2.36 0.29 5.33
N THR A 14 2.28 0.94 6.50
CA THR A 14 1.25 1.92 6.81
C THR A 14 1.29 3.11 5.84
N GLU A 15 2.48 3.59 5.47
CA GLU A 15 2.63 4.64 4.48
C GLU A 15 2.14 4.19 3.10
N GLN A 16 2.44 2.95 2.71
CA GLN A 16 1.99 2.39 1.43
C GLN A 16 0.47 2.15 1.39
N GLN A 17 -0.19 1.97 2.53
CA GLN A 17 -1.65 1.93 2.61
C GLN A 17 -2.28 3.32 2.51
N ALA A 18 -1.59 4.35 2.99
CA ALA A 18 -2.09 5.73 3.02
C ALA A 18 -2.04 6.42 1.65
N TYR A 19 -1.08 6.06 0.81
CA TYR A 19 -0.80 6.74 -0.45
C TYR A 19 -0.66 5.77 -1.62
N GLU A 20 -1.24 6.13 -2.75
CA GLU A 20 -0.99 5.47 -4.04
C GLU A 20 0.24 6.14 -4.68
N VAL A 21 1.40 5.53 -4.53
CA VAL A 21 2.67 5.99 -5.13
C VAL A 21 3.09 5.07 -6.28
N GLU A 22 3.89 5.57 -7.21
CA GLU A 22 4.36 4.79 -8.37
C GLU A 22 5.47 3.82 -8.01
N ALA A 23 6.26 4.14 -6.98
CA ALA A 23 7.36 3.30 -6.52
C ALA A 23 7.57 3.45 -5.01
N VAL A 24 8.21 2.46 -4.39
CA VAL A 24 8.67 2.52 -3.01
C VAL A 24 10.19 2.47 -2.96
N GLU A 25 10.76 3.36 -2.13
CA GLU A 25 12.17 3.33 -1.75
C GLU A 25 12.26 2.65 -0.38
N PRO A 26 12.54 1.34 -0.30
CA PRO A 26 12.51 0.64 0.97
C PRO A 26 13.70 1.06 1.86
N ALA A 27 13.49 1.10 3.18
CA ALA A 27 14.56 1.35 4.15
C ALA A 27 15.62 0.24 4.13
N ALA A 28 15.21 -0.99 3.79
CA ALA A 28 16.12 -2.11 3.60
C ALA A 28 16.92 -1.93 2.30
N ALA A 29 18.27 -1.90 2.43
CA ALA A 29 19.14 -1.74 1.28
C ALA A 29 18.90 -2.82 0.21
N LEU A 30 18.90 -2.41 -1.06
CA LEU A 30 18.78 -3.32 -2.18
C LEU A 30 19.93 -4.34 -2.16
N PRO A 31 19.65 -5.66 -2.32
CA PRO A 31 20.71 -6.67 -2.40
C PRO A 31 21.68 -6.40 -3.56
N GLU A 32 22.98 -6.61 -3.34
CA GLU A 32 23.98 -6.44 -4.40
C GLU A 32 23.72 -7.29 -5.64
N SER A 33 22.98 -8.38 -5.48
CA SER A 33 22.62 -9.30 -6.57
C SER A 33 21.32 -8.92 -7.29
N ALA A 34 20.58 -7.91 -6.81
CA ALA A 34 19.38 -7.44 -7.49
C ALA A 34 19.75 -6.53 -8.67
N GLU A 35 19.02 -6.67 -9.75
CA GLU A 35 19.23 -5.95 -11.01
C GLU A 35 17.92 -5.31 -11.46
N ASP A 36 18.01 -4.21 -12.19
CA ASP A 36 16.84 -3.57 -12.79
C ASP A 36 16.05 -4.56 -13.64
N GLY A 37 14.74 -4.58 -13.47
CA GLY A 37 13.84 -5.53 -14.12
C GLY A 37 13.67 -6.87 -13.38
N ASP A 38 14.29 -7.06 -12.22
CA ASP A 38 13.97 -8.19 -11.35
C ASP A 38 12.58 -8.00 -10.73
N GLU A 39 11.81 -9.10 -10.67
CA GLU A 39 10.44 -9.05 -10.16
C GLU A 39 10.40 -9.12 -8.62
N VAL A 40 9.52 -8.32 -8.03
CA VAL A 40 9.40 -8.16 -6.57
C VAL A 40 7.96 -8.36 -6.13
N ALA A 41 7.73 -9.22 -5.15
CA ALA A 41 6.51 -9.23 -4.35
C ALA A 41 6.74 -8.37 -3.11
N LEU A 42 5.80 -7.46 -2.82
CA LEU A 42 5.87 -6.60 -1.64
C LEU A 42 4.89 -7.11 -0.61
N ALA A 43 5.38 -7.30 0.61
CA ALA A 43 4.60 -7.80 1.74
C ALA A 43 4.71 -6.87 2.94
N GLY A 44 3.69 -6.85 3.75
CA GLY A 44 3.64 -6.29 5.10
C GLY A 44 3.17 -7.34 6.09
N ALA A 45 2.82 -6.93 7.31
CA ALA A 45 2.36 -7.81 8.38
C ALA A 45 1.14 -8.68 8.00
N GLU A 46 0.30 -8.19 7.09
CA GLU A 46 -0.93 -8.86 6.67
C GLU A 46 -0.74 -9.82 5.49
N GLY A 47 0.42 -9.80 4.83
CA GLY A 47 0.77 -10.62 3.67
C GLY A 47 1.22 -9.81 2.45
N VAL A 48 1.25 -10.46 1.29
CA VAL A 48 1.62 -9.80 0.02
C VAL A 48 0.50 -8.86 -0.41
N PHE A 49 0.83 -7.59 -0.61
CA PHE A 49 -0.12 -6.54 -1.00
C PHE A 49 0.15 -5.96 -2.39
N ALA A 50 1.33 -6.22 -2.98
CA ALA A 50 1.65 -5.72 -4.31
C ALA A 50 2.69 -6.56 -5.04
N LEU A 51 2.76 -6.35 -6.35
CA LEU A 51 3.83 -6.79 -7.23
C LEU A 51 4.51 -5.58 -7.85
N GLY A 52 5.82 -5.67 -8.05
CA GLY A 52 6.62 -4.62 -8.65
C GLY A 52 7.85 -5.17 -9.36
N GLU A 53 8.71 -4.29 -9.78
CA GLU A 53 10.02 -4.59 -10.33
C GLU A 53 11.07 -3.64 -9.79
N VAL A 54 12.31 -4.08 -9.75
CA VAL A 54 13.45 -3.21 -9.40
C VAL A 54 13.67 -2.21 -10.53
N ASP A 55 13.72 -0.93 -10.20
CA ASP A 55 13.98 0.16 -11.12
C ASP A 55 14.78 1.27 -10.43
N GLY A 56 16.03 1.47 -10.83
CA GLY A 56 16.89 2.55 -10.34
C GLY A 56 17.16 2.55 -8.83
N GLY A 57 17.08 1.39 -8.16
CA GLY A 57 17.27 1.27 -6.71
C GLY A 57 15.99 1.37 -5.89
N ALA A 58 14.85 1.65 -6.52
CA ALA A 58 13.51 1.59 -5.95
C ALA A 58 12.77 0.33 -6.44
N VAL A 59 11.56 0.11 -5.95
CA VAL A 59 10.63 -0.89 -6.50
C VAL A 59 9.44 -0.17 -7.11
N ALA A 60 9.36 -0.18 -8.44
CA ALA A 60 8.24 0.35 -9.18
C ALA A 60 7.04 -0.60 -9.10
N TYR A 61 5.85 -0.07 -8.77
CA TYR A 61 4.65 -0.89 -8.70
C TYR A 61 4.15 -1.29 -10.08
N ARG A 62 3.91 -2.59 -10.25
CA ARG A 62 3.23 -3.16 -11.41
C ARG A 62 1.75 -3.41 -11.13
N ARG A 63 1.46 -3.79 -9.89
CA ARG A 63 0.11 -4.12 -9.46
C ARG A 63 -0.02 -4.03 -7.94
N ARG A 64 -1.05 -3.36 -7.44
CA ARG A 64 -1.49 -3.43 -6.04
C ARG A 64 -2.68 -4.38 -5.93
N LEU A 65 -2.79 -5.08 -4.80
CA LEU A 65 -3.92 -5.93 -4.46
C LEU A 65 -4.90 -5.12 -3.61
N GLN A 66 -6.19 -5.41 -3.69
CA GLN A 66 -7.20 -4.76 -2.85
C GLN A 66 -7.06 -5.20 -1.39
N GLU A 67 -6.79 -6.48 -1.19
CA GLU A 67 -6.53 -7.06 0.12
C GLU A 67 -5.21 -7.81 0.10
N PRO A 68 -4.40 -7.72 1.18
CA PRO A 68 -3.19 -8.51 1.30
C PRO A 68 -3.50 -10.02 1.29
N VAL A 69 -2.69 -10.79 0.59
CA VAL A 69 -2.83 -12.25 0.51
C VAL A 69 -1.81 -12.90 1.43
N LYS A 70 -2.29 -13.65 2.43
CA LYS A 70 -1.43 -14.46 3.29
C LYS A 70 -0.81 -15.59 2.48
N THR A 71 0.50 -15.59 2.37
CA THR A 71 1.24 -16.66 1.71
C THR A 71 1.71 -17.68 2.74
N ALA A 72 1.32 -18.94 2.56
CA ALA A 72 1.87 -20.02 3.37
C ALA A 72 3.35 -20.19 2.98
N GLY A 73 4.26 -19.78 3.86
CA GLY A 73 5.69 -20.08 3.81
C GLY A 73 6.31 -20.01 2.43
N THR A 74 6.74 -18.83 1.99
CA THR A 74 7.59 -18.72 0.80
C THR A 74 8.87 -19.53 1.05
N ALA A 75 9.09 -20.59 0.24
CA ALA A 75 10.32 -21.39 0.33
C ALA A 75 11.51 -20.47 0.03
N ARG A 76 12.31 -20.21 1.05
CA ARG A 76 13.52 -19.36 0.98
C ARG A 76 14.61 -20.10 0.20
N ALA A 77 15.37 -19.36 -0.60
CA ALA A 77 16.48 -19.90 -1.38
C ALA A 77 17.64 -20.44 -0.52
N ASP A 78 17.77 -19.99 0.73
CA ASP A 78 18.79 -20.46 1.67
C ASP A 78 18.11 -21.04 2.91
N GLY A 79 18.28 -22.33 3.16
CA GLY A 79 17.67 -23.20 4.16
C GLY A 79 17.70 -22.73 5.64
N GLN A 80 17.24 -21.53 5.91
CA GLN A 80 16.98 -21.04 7.26
C GLN A 80 15.54 -21.36 7.66
N ASP A 81 15.36 -22.60 8.13
CA ASP A 81 14.21 -22.98 8.96
C ASP A 81 14.37 -22.33 10.34
N GLY A 82 13.74 -21.22 10.56
CA GLY A 82 13.64 -20.57 11.84
C GLY A 82 12.37 -19.70 11.87
N ALA A 83 11.40 -20.12 12.66
CA ALA A 83 10.24 -19.30 13.02
C ALA A 83 10.73 -18.17 13.93
N GLU A 84 11.29 -17.12 13.33
CA GLU A 84 11.47 -15.82 13.97
C GLU A 84 10.65 -14.81 13.19
N GLU A 85 10.05 -13.85 13.89
CA GLU A 85 9.27 -12.73 13.38
C GLU A 85 9.80 -12.27 12.03
N GLU A 86 8.91 -12.12 11.03
CA GLU A 86 9.27 -11.72 9.66
C GLU A 86 10.05 -10.41 9.72
N ALA A 87 11.36 -10.50 9.83
CA ALA A 87 12.22 -9.34 9.83
C ALA A 87 12.06 -8.60 8.50
N ALA A 88 11.78 -7.31 8.55
CA ALA A 88 11.72 -6.46 7.37
C ALA A 88 12.99 -6.65 6.52
N GLY A 89 12.84 -6.74 5.20
CA GLY A 89 13.97 -6.87 4.28
C GLY A 89 13.70 -7.69 3.03
N TRP A 90 14.79 -7.98 2.32
CA TRP A 90 14.78 -8.68 1.05
C TRP A 90 15.02 -10.18 1.21
N ILE A 91 14.21 -10.98 0.53
CA ILE A 91 14.29 -12.43 0.51
C ILE A 91 14.32 -12.87 -0.96
N ALA A 92 15.36 -13.60 -1.38
CA ALA A 92 15.42 -14.18 -2.71
C ALA A 92 14.44 -15.37 -2.82
N LEU A 93 13.63 -15.38 -3.86
CA LEU A 93 12.69 -16.47 -4.14
C LEU A 93 13.20 -17.38 -5.25
N LEU A 94 12.94 -18.67 -5.11
CA LEU A 94 13.12 -19.63 -6.21
C LEU A 94 12.02 -19.42 -7.26
N PRO A 95 12.28 -19.71 -8.55
CA PRO A 95 11.28 -19.60 -9.60
C PRO A 95 9.97 -20.34 -9.30
N ASP A 96 10.05 -21.55 -8.77
CA ASP A 96 8.87 -22.34 -8.41
C ASP A 96 8.05 -21.69 -7.29
N ALA A 97 8.73 -21.12 -6.29
CA ALA A 97 8.08 -20.37 -5.18
C ALA A 97 7.40 -19.09 -5.70
N TRP A 98 8.02 -18.40 -6.65
CA TRP A 98 7.42 -17.26 -7.32
C TRP A 98 6.17 -17.65 -8.11
N GLU A 99 6.25 -18.71 -8.94
CA GLU A 99 5.08 -19.19 -9.69
C GLU A 99 3.92 -19.59 -8.78
N ASP A 100 4.22 -20.27 -7.67
CA ASP A 100 3.21 -20.64 -6.67
C ASP A 100 2.59 -19.39 -6.03
N LEU A 101 3.40 -18.40 -5.67
CA LEU A 101 2.91 -17.13 -5.17
C LEU A 101 1.96 -16.45 -6.17
N ILE A 102 2.40 -16.26 -7.42
CA ILE A 102 1.57 -15.60 -8.46
C ILE A 102 0.25 -16.35 -8.68
N ARG A 103 0.25 -17.68 -8.59
CA ARG A 103 -0.95 -18.52 -8.75
C ARG A 103 -1.96 -18.32 -7.61
N THR A 104 -1.50 -17.95 -6.42
CA THR A 104 -2.39 -17.69 -5.27
C THR A 104 -3.04 -16.31 -5.32
N LEU A 105 -2.47 -15.37 -6.08
CA LEU A 105 -2.97 -14.00 -6.13
C LEU A 105 -4.28 -13.91 -6.93
N PRO A 106 -5.23 -13.07 -6.50
CA PRO A 106 -6.48 -12.85 -7.23
C PRO A 106 -6.22 -12.29 -8.62
N ALA A 107 -7.14 -12.45 -9.56
CA ALA A 107 -7.03 -11.84 -10.88
C ALA A 107 -7.10 -10.30 -10.78
N PRO A 108 -6.49 -9.54 -11.72
CA PRO A 108 -6.63 -8.09 -11.76
C PRO A 108 -8.10 -7.69 -11.93
N GLU A 109 -8.54 -6.75 -11.08
CA GLU A 109 -9.90 -6.23 -11.16
C GLU A 109 -10.01 -5.05 -12.12
N ARG A 110 -11.24 -4.77 -12.57
CA ARG A 110 -11.52 -3.61 -13.41
C ARG A 110 -11.52 -2.35 -12.55
N ARG A 111 -10.85 -1.30 -13.04
CA ARG A 111 -10.94 0.03 -12.43
C ARG A 111 -12.34 0.61 -12.65
N SER A 112 -12.87 1.29 -11.64
CA SER A 112 -14.12 2.02 -11.66
C SER A 112 -13.87 3.47 -11.28
N ASP A 113 -14.80 4.37 -11.65
CA ASP A 113 -14.70 5.78 -11.27
C ASP A 113 -15.33 5.97 -9.89
N TRP A 114 -14.58 6.60 -9.00
CA TRP A 114 -14.98 6.90 -7.63
C TRP A 114 -14.94 8.40 -7.37
N LEU A 115 -15.91 8.89 -6.61
CA LEU A 115 -15.90 10.24 -6.06
C LEU A 115 -15.33 10.18 -4.64
N VAL A 116 -14.19 10.82 -4.44
CA VAL A 116 -13.53 10.93 -3.13
C VAL A 116 -13.71 12.35 -2.62
N THR A 117 -14.31 12.52 -1.45
CA THR A 117 -14.65 13.81 -0.88
C THR A 117 -14.07 13.95 0.53
N LEU A 118 -13.46 15.11 0.79
CA LEU A 118 -13.05 15.53 2.11
C LEU A 118 -13.75 16.86 2.42
N SER A 119 -14.48 16.90 3.52
CA SER A 119 -15.19 18.10 3.98
C SER A 119 -14.72 18.49 5.37
N MET A 120 -14.41 19.76 5.57
CA MET A 120 -13.91 20.28 6.82
C MET A 120 -14.54 21.66 7.12
N PRO A 121 -15.18 21.86 8.30
CA PRO A 121 -15.60 23.19 8.71
C PRO A 121 -14.36 24.02 9.08
N ILE A 122 -14.25 25.21 8.48
CA ILE A 122 -13.11 26.11 8.70
C ILE A 122 -13.66 27.51 9.01
N GLU A 123 -13.25 28.10 10.14
CA GLU A 123 -13.52 29.49 10.49
C GLU A 123 -12.46 30.38 9.83
N ALA A 124 -12.90 31.30 8.98
CA ALA A 124 -12.04 32.23 8.25
C ALA A 124 -12.72 33.55 7.95
N VAL A 125 -11.94 34.58 7.72
CA VAL A 125 -12.45 35.94 7.38
C VAL A 125 -12.99 35.98 5.96
N ASP A 126 -12.36 35.25 5.05
CA ASP A 126 -12.76 35.16 3.65
C ASP A 126 -12.54 33.74 3.05
N LYS A 127 -13.07 33.55 1.84
CA LYS A 127 -12.96 32.27 1.14
C LYS A 127 -11.52 31.88 0.81
N ALA A 128 -10.65 32.85 0.51
CA ALA A 128 -9.26 32.58 0.16
C ALA A 128 -8.47 32.12 1.39
N GLU A 129 -8.76 32.69 2.55
CA GLU A 129 -8.20 32.24 3.83
C GLU A 129 -8.67 30.83 4.16
N ALA A 130 -9.95 30.52 4.02
CA ALA A 130 -10.49 29.18 4.24
C ALA A 130 -9.79 28.13 3.38
N VAL A 131 -9.56 28.43 2.09
CA VAL A 131 -8.82 27.52 1.18
C VAL A 131 -7.38 27.33 1.62
N ARG A 132 -6.68 28.41 2.04
CA ARG A 132 -5.29 28.28 2.53
C ARG A 132 -5.21 27.45 3.81
N GLN A 133 -6.15 27.64 4.75
CA GLN A 133 -6.23 26.85 5.98
C GLN A 133 -6.54 25.38 5.67
N PHE A 134 -7.48 25.09 4.78
CA PHE A 134 -7.81 23.73 4.34
C PHE A 134 -6.57 22.98 3.84
N TRP A 135 -5.80 23.55 2.94
CA TRP A 135 -4.58 22.93 2.45
C TRP A 135 -3.49 22.78 3.53
N SER A 136 -3.43 23.70 4.48
CA SER A 136 -2.51 23.59 5.62
C SER A 136 -2.87 22.42 6.52
N TYR A 137 -4.16 22.21 6.79
CA TYR A 137 -4.65 21.06 7.57
C TYR A 137 -4.38 19.74 6.84
N ILE A 138 -4.68 19.65 5.55
CA ILE A 138 -4.38 18.46 4.77
C ILE A 138 -2.89 18.10 4.85
N ARG A 139 -1.99 19.05 4.73
CA ARG A 139 -0.56 18.82 4.81
C ARG A 139 -0.06 18.40 6.19
N SER A 140 -0.68 18.89 7.26
CA SER A 140 -0.25 18.64 8.63
C SER A 140 -0.85 17.36 9.22
N LEU A 141 -2.11 17.06 8.90
CA LEU A 141 -2.84 15.92 9.45
C LEU A 141 -2.71 14.67 8.58
N GLY A 142 -2.84 14.83 7.27
CA GLY A 142 -2.75 13.73 6.31
C GLY A 142 -3.88 12.70 6.44
N PRO A 143 -3.73 11.55 5.78
CA PRO A 143 -4.78 10.52 5.72
C PRO A 143 -4.99 9.76 7.04
N LYS A 144 -4.11 9.92 8.02
CA LYS A 144 -4.23 9.26 9.33
C LYS A 144 -5.29 9.92 10.23
N GLU A 145 -5.57 11.20 10.00
CA GLU A 145 -6.45 12.00 10.85
C GLU A 145 -7.64 12.58 10.09
N LEU A 146 -7.63 12.48 8.75
CA LEU A 146 -8.65 13.07 7.89
C LEU A 146 -9.45 11.97 7.18
N PRO A 147 -10.65 11.64 7.71
CA PRO A 147 -11.52 10.69 7.06
C PRO A 147 -12.00 11.24 5.72
N THR A 148 -11.97 10.41 4.69
CA THR A 148 -12.52 10.70 3.38
C THR A 148 -13.80 9.92 3.16
N PHE A 149 -14.77 10.53 2.48
CA PHE A 149 -15.98 9.87 2.06
C PHE A 149 -15.85 9.43 0.60
N VAL A 150 -16.08 8.15 0.32
CA VAL A 150 -15.90 7.57 -1.00
C VAL A 150 -17.22 6.98 -1.48
N SER A 151 -17.64 7.34 -2.68
CA SER A 151 -18.83 6.80 -3.32
C SER A 151 -18.56 6.43 -4.78
N PRO A 152 -19.31 5.49 -5.39
CA PRO A 152 -19.28 5.32 -6.82
C PRO A 152 -19.70 6.63 -7.53
N TYR A 153 -18.99 7.01 -8.59
CA TYR A 153 -19.32 8.23 -9.32
C TYR A 153 -20.77 8.21 -9.82
N GLY A 154 -21.54 9.25 -9.51
CA GLY A 154 -22.96 9.36 -9.84
C GLY A 154 -23.90 8.58 -8.90
N ARG A 155 -23.38 8.03 -7.78
CA ARG A 155 -24.19 7.34 -6.74
C ARG A 155 -23.74 7.75 -5.34
N GLU A 156 -23.75 9.04 -5.08
CA GLU A 156 -23.18 9.65 -3.87
C GLU A 156 -23.84 9.17 -2.57
N LEU A 157 -25.08 8.66 -2.65
CA LEU A 157 -25.80 8.10 -1.49
C LEU A 157 -25.31 6.71 -1.05
N GLU A 158 -24.48 6.05 -1.86
CA GLU A 158 -23.91 4.72 -1.56
C GLU A 158 -22.48 4.85 -1.00
N GLY A 159 -22.13 6.02 -0.49
CA GLY A 159 -20.77 6.28 -0.03
C GLY A 159 -20.50 5.77 1.37
N THR A 160 -19.23 5.51 1.65
CA THR A 160 -18.68 5.04 2.92
C THR A 160 -17.52 5.92 3.35
N SER A 161 -17.28 6.05 4.64
CA SER A 161 -16.13 6.75 5.18
C SER A 161 -14.89 5.85 5.21
N PHE A 162 -13.74 6.41 4.88
CA PHE A 162 -12.43 5.75 4.91
C PHE A 162 -11.45 6.56 5.74
N LEU A 163 -10.69 5.89 6.59
CA LEU A 163 -9.54 6.45 7.29
C LEU A 163 -8.34 5.55 7.01
N LEU A 164 -7.23 6.15 6.58
CA LEU A 164 -6.01 5.42 6.25
C LEU A 164 -6.21 4.27 5.25
N GLY A 165 -7.09 4.48 4.26
CA GLY A 165 -7.39 3.47 3.23
C GLY A 165 -8.27 2.31 3.70
N VAL A 166 -8.75 2.32 4.95
CA VAL A 166 -9.63 1.30 5.52
C VAL A 166 -11.02 1.90 5.75
N GLU A 167 -12.06 1.13 5.47
CA GLU A 167 -13.43 1.51 5.74
C GLU A 167 -13.62 1.79 7.24
N HIS A 168 -14.17 2.94 7.55
CA HIS A 168 -14.35 3.43 8.91
C HIS A 168 -15.82 3.82 9.12
N GLU A 169 -16.49 3.13 10.03
CA GLU A 169 -17.80 3.57 10.48
C GLU A 169 -17.63 4.76 11.44
N GLN A 170 -18.09 5.93 11.01
CA GLN A 170 -18.24 7.04 11.92
C GLN A 170 -19.41 6.74 12.84
N ASP A 171 -19.15 6.60 14.14
CA ASP A 171 -20.20 6.57 15.14
C ASP A 171 -20.85 7.96 15.18
N PRO A 172 -22.18 8.10 14.88
CA PRO A 172 -22.82 9.41 14.87
C PRO A 172 -22.99 10.04 16.26
N GLU A 173 -22.50 9.40 17.32
CA GLU A 173 -22.65 9.84 18.72
C GLU A 173 -21.31 10.32 19.37
N GLU A 174 -20.18 10.37 18.63
CA GLU A 174 -18.94 10.99 19.11
C GLU A 174 -18.73 12.44 18.66
#